data_e9c63d694b679a4ac4b3a306759b18f7
#
_entry.id   e9c63d694b679a4ac4b3a306759b18f7
#
_cell.length_a   1.000
_cell.length_b   1.000
_cell.length_c   1.000
_cell.angle_alpha   90.00
_cell.angle_beta   90.00
_cell.angle_gamma   90.00
#
_symmetry.space_group_name_H-M   'P 1'
#
loop_
_entity.id
_entity.type
_entity.pdbx_description
1 polymer ?
#
loop_
_entity_poly.entity_id
_entity_poly.type
_entity_poly.pdbx_seq_one_letter_code
_entity_poly.pdbx_strand_id
1 'polypeptide(L)'
;MKTLYIALILCLSLAGLCCAQNQSQGLLLEDFEGLVSAGPEGTVDFGAGNGSSVDATAAQDIKYSGNQSLKVTYDAVSDGYMYVAKGFGLDAKNTAWLVKPEDIDWAKYEAFSFCVYGSDSKTQVAFDIKDSGNEMWRFMFEDNFTGWKKIVCPFNAFLVRDDWQPDNADNNMTLDFPIKVFQFEPRPQAQGTLYFDRVELE
;
A
#
# COMPACT_ATOMS: atom_id res chain seq x y z
N MET A 1 -37.77 72.65 -2.02
CA MET A 1 -37.53 71.55 -3.00
C MET A 1 -36.36 70.75 -2.48
N LYS A 2 -36.62 69.49 -1.96
CA LYS A 2 -35.60 68.59 -1.45
C LYS A 2 -35.48 67.46 -2.44
N THR A 3 -34.33 67.38 -3.08
CA THR A 3 -34.02 66.37 -4.08
C THR A 3 -33.51 65.09 -3.37
N LEU A 4 -34.25 64.00 -3.54
CA LEU A 4 -33.94 62.68 -2.95
C LEU A 4 -33.07 61.90 -3.93
N TYR A 5 -31.82 61.59 -3.55
CA TYR A 5 -30.94 60.67 -4.33
C TYR A 5 -31.17 59.26 -3.84
N ILE A 6 -31.68 58.42 -4.75
CA ILE A 6 -31.79 56.96 -4.56
C ILE A 6 -30.48 56.34 -5.04
N ALA A 7 -29.68 55.80 -4.13
CA ALA A 7 -28.52 55.03 -4.45
C ALA A 7 -28.94 53.58 -4.73
N LEU A 8 -28.77 53.12 -5.98
CA LEU A 8 -29.01 51.75 -6.40
C LEU A 8 -27.77 50.91 -6.09
N ILE A 9 -27.84 50.08 -5.03
CA ILE A 9 -26.77 49.14 -4.71
C ILE A 9 -26.99 47.88 -5.56
N LEU A 10 -26.08 47.68 -6.53
CA LEU A 10 -26.03 46.49 -7.36
C LEU A 10 -25.23 45.37 -6.62
N CYS A 11 -25.93 44.45 -5.99
CA CYS A 11 -25.31 43.27 -5.43
C CYS A 11 -24.91 42.28 -6.56
N LEU A 12 -23.62 42.27 -6.93
CA LEU A 12 -23.06 41.18 -7.73
C LEU A 12 -22.91 39.93 -6.84
N SER A 13 -23.80 38.97 -7.01
CA SER A 13 -23.62 37.64 -6.45
C SER A 13 -22.58 36.88 -7.31
N LEU A 14 -21.34 36.79 -6.81
CA LEU A 14 -20.37 35.82 -7.31
C LEU A 14 -20.89 34.42 -6.95
N ALA A 15 -21.50 33.75 -7.92
CA ALA A 15 -21.72 32.31 -7.84
C ALA A 15 -20.34 31.64 -7.99
N GLY A 16 -19.72 31.30 -6.83
CA GLY A 16 -18.56 30.43 -6.84
C GLY A 16 -18.92 29.08 -7.42
N LEU A 17 -18.41 28.76 -8.61
CA LEU A 17 -18.38 27.38 -9.10
C LEU A 17 -17.51 26.58 -8.11
N CYS A 18 -18.16 25.89 -7.18
CA CYS A 18 -17.53 24.83 -6.42
C CYS A 18 -17.35 23.67 -7.40
N CYS A 19 -16.16 23.57 -8.01
CA CYS A 19 -15.75 22.33 -8.65
C CYS A 19 -15.67 21.27 -7.54
N ALA A 20 -16.74 20.51 -7.39
CA ALA A 20 -16.68 19.26 -6.66
C ALA A 20 -15.67 18.38 -7.41
N GLN A 21 -14.44 18.33 -6.94
CA GLN A 21 -13.52 17.26 -7.31
C GLN A 21 -14.21 15.98 -6.83
N ASN A 22 -14.72 15.19 -7.78
CA ASN A 22 -15.02 13.80 -7.54
C ASN A 22 -13.68 13.15 -7.19
N GLN A 23 -13.33 13.13 -5.92
CA GLN A 23 -12.31 12.21 -5.44
C GLN A 23 -12.90 10.83 -5.71
N SER A 24 -12.33 10.10 -6.65
CA SER A 24 -12.64 8.70 -6.84
C SER A 24 -12.46 8.04 -5.48
N GLN A 25 -13.52 7.44 -4.96
CA GLN A 25 -13.42 6.70 -3.71
C GLN A 25 -12.49 5.53 -4.00
N GLY A 26 -11.36 5.44 -3.29
CA GLY A 26 -10.37 4.39 -3.47
C GLY A 26 -11.00 3.01 -3.29
N LEU A 27 -10.51 2.01 -4.00
CA LEU A 27 -10.95 0.62 -3.87
C LEU A 27 -10.12 -0.06 -2.77
N LEU A 28 -10.76 -0.44 -1.68
CA LEU A 28 -10.12 -1.19 -0.59
C LEU A 28 -9.78 -2.61 -1.06
N LEU A 29 -8.51 -2.96 -1.02
CA LEU A 29 -8.00 -4.29 -1.34
C LEU A 29 -7.81 -5.15 -0.07
N GLU A 30 -7.33 -4.53 1.02
CA GLU A 30 -7.03 -5.22 2.27
C GLU A 30 -7.14 -4.26 3.46
N ASP A 31 -7.83 -4.70 4.52
CA ASP A 31 -8.01 -3.95 5.77
C ASP A 31 -7.39 -4.63 6.99
N PHE A 32 -6.83 -5.84 6.82
CA PHE A 32 -6.25 -6.68 7.87
C PHE A 32 -7.19 -7.00 9.04
N GLU A 33 -8.51 -6.84 8.86
CA GLU A 33 -9.53 -7.12 9.89
C GLU A 33 -9.78 -8.62 10.09
N GLY A 34 -9.33 -9.44 9.14
CA GLY A 34 -9.40 -10.90 9.22
C GLY A 34 -8.34 -11.50 10.15
N LEU A 35 -8.37 -12.83 10.29
CA LEU A 35 -7.32 -13.56 10.98
C LEU A 35 -5.97 -13.30 10.31
N VAL A 36 -4.95 -12.95 11.10
CA VAL A 36 -3.55 -12.90 10.64
C VAL A 36 -2.88 -14.18 11.11
N SER A 37 -2.48 -15.04 10.18
CA SER A 37 -1.86 -16.34 10.47
C SER A 37 -0.85 -16.73 9.39
N ALA A 38 0.18 -17.46 9.83
CA ALA A 38 1.26 -18.00 9.01
C ALA A 38 1.01 -19.45 8.56
N GLY A 39 1.92 -19.95 7.72
CA GLY A 39 1.98 -21.34 7.28
C GLY A 39 1.14 -21.65 6.04
N PRO A 40 1.06 -22.91 5.60
CA PRO A 40 0.42 -23.29 4.34
C PRO A 40 -1.06 -22.91 4.23
N GLU A 41 -1.78 -22.86 5.35
CA GLU A 41 -3.18 -22.39 5.42
C GLU A 41 -3.25 -20.94 5.94
N GLY A 42 -2.14 -20.21 5.91
CA GLY A 42 -2.03 -18.84 6.40
C GLY A 42 -2.80 -17.82 5.56
N THR A 43 -3.14 -16.71 6.20
CA THR A 43 -3.81 -15.56 5.57
C THR A 43 -2.83 -14.46 5.15
N VAL A 44 -1.58 -14.57 5.58
CA VAL A 44 -0.44 -13.76 5.17
C VAL A 44 0.70 -14.69 4.82
N ASP A 45 1.33 -14.49 3.68
CA ASP A 45 2.51 -15.22 3.28
C ASP A 45 3.75 -14.40 3.65
N PHE A 46 4.58 -14.93 4.53
CA PHE A 46 5.80 -14.23 4.94
C PHE A 46 6.93 -15.19 5.22
N GLY A 47 8.13 -14.73 4.98
CA GLY A 47 9.34 -15.50 5.19
C GLY A 47 10.58 -14.63 5.21
N ALA A 48 11.67 -15.25 5.67
CA ALA A 48 12.99 -14.63 5.69
C ALA A 48 14.07 -15.69 5.53
N GLY A 49 15.27 -15.28 5.12
CA GLY A 49 16.42 -16.15 5.01
C GLY A 49 17.75 -15.43 5.13
N ASN A 50 18.83 -16.20 5.04
CA ASN A 50 20.21 -15.75 5.15
C ASN A 50 20.49 -14.97 6.46
N GLY A 51 19.85 -15.38 7.57
CA GLY A 51 20.05 -14.77 8.88
C GLY A 51 19.04 -13.67 9.24
N SER A 52 18.24 -13.18 8.28
CA SER A 52 17.12 -12.30 8.59
C SER A 52 15.96 -13.05 9.24
N SER A 53 15.11 -12.33 9.97
CA SER A 53 13.88 -12.86 10.55
C SER A 53 12.73 -11.86 10.39
N VAL A 54 11.53 -12.39 10.22
CA VAL A 54 10.29 -11.61 10.16
C VAL A 54 9.15 -12.37 10.82
N ASP A 55 8.28 -11.63 11.49
CA ASP A 55 7.04 -12.13 12.07
C ASP A 55 5.89 -11.18 11.73
N ALA A 56 4.73 -11.74 11.42
CA ALA A 56 3.53 -10.99 11.05
C ALA A 56 2.34 -11.43 11.93
N THR A 57 1.81 -10.50 12.70
CA THR A 57 0.71 -10.73 13.64
C THR A 57 -0.33 -9.61 13.60
N ALA A 58 -1.50 -9.84 14.19
CA ALA A 58 -2.49 -8.79 14.38
C ALA A 58 -2.12 -7.89 15.58
N ALA A 59 -2.29 -6.57 15.43
CA ALA A 59 -2.19 -5.59 16.51
C ALA A 59 -3.54 -4.90 16.72
N GLN A 60 -4.07 -4.95 17.94
CA GLN A 60 -5.33 -4.31 18.31
C GLN A 60 -5.15 -2.96 18.99
N ASP A 61 -3.99 -2.67 19.49
CA ASP A 61 -3.60 -1.43 20.19
C ASP A 61 -3.10 -0.33 19.26
N ILE A 62 -2.45 -0.69 18.15
CA ILE A 62 -1.98 0.24 17.11
C ILE A 62 -2.68 -0.10 15.80
N LYS A 63 -3.69 0.67 15.43
CA LYS A 63 -4.48 0.50 14.20
C LYS A 63 -4.84 1.86 13.62
N TYR A 64 -4.96 1.93 12.31
CA TYR A 64 -5.42 3.12 11.60
C TYR A 64 -6.95 3.19 11.55
N SER A 65 -7.57 2.05 11.27
CA SER A 65 -9.03 1.92 11.20
C SER A 65 -9.47 0.56 11.79
N GLY A 66 -10.78 0.34 11.93
CA GLY A 66 -11.35 -0.93 12.34
C GLY A 66 -10.91 -1.41 13.74
N ASN A 67 -10.61 -2.69 13.87
CA ASN A 67 -10.31 -3.37 15.13
C ASN A 67 -8.85 -3.73 15.31
N GLN A 68 -8.09 -3.88 14.19
CA GLN A 68 -6.69 -4.28 14.21
C GLN A 68 -5.94 -3.81 12.95
N SER A 69 -4.63 -3.93 12.97
CA SER A 69 -3.73 -3.74 11.83
C SER A 69 -2.77 -4.92 11.70
N LEU A 70 -2.04 -5.01 10.60
CA LEU A 70 -0.94 -5.94 10.43
C LEU A 70 0.31 -5.40 11.12
N LYS A 71 0.80 -6.09 12.15
CA LYS A 71 2.09 -5.83 12.81
C LYS A 71 3.17 -6.68 12.16
N VAL A 72 4.24 -6.05 11.70
CA VAL A 72 5.43 -6.69 11.13
C VAL A 72 6.62 -6.39 12.03
N THR A 73 7.17 -7.41 12.67
CA THR A 73 8.42 -7.33 13.46
C THR A 73 9.54 -7.96 12.66
N TYR A 74 10.67 -7.29 12.52
CA TYR A 74 11.73 -7.70 11.61
C TYR A 74 13.14 -7.45 12.17
N ASP A 75 14.07 -8.31 11.74
CA ASP A 75 15.51 -8.13 11.84
C ASP A 75 16.13 -8.46 10.47
N ALA A 76 16.44 -7.41 9.71
CA ALA A 76 16.92 -7.49 8.33
C ALA A 76 18.45 -7.33 8.32
N VAL A 77 19.15 -8.45 8.30
CA VAL A 77 20.62 -8.46 8.25
C VAL A 77 21.16 -8.16 6.86
N SER A 78 22.44 -7.81 6.76
CA SER A 78 23.13 -7.67 5.47
C SER A 78 23.07 -9.00 4.69
N ASP A 79 22.82 -8.93 3.39
CA ASP A 79 22.68 -10.09 2.48
C ASP A 79 21.53 -11.05 2.82
N GLY A 80 20.72 -10.71 3.81
CA GLY A 80 19.48 -11.40 4.12
C GLY A 80 18.31 -10.90 3.27
N TYR A 81 17.24 -11.66 3.29
CA TYR A 81 15.97 -11.26 2.67
C TYR A 81 14.80 -11.52 3.61
N MET A 82 13.70 -10.83 3.38
CA MET A 82 12.40 -11.09 4.01
C MET A 82 11.28 -10.51 3.16
N TYR A 83 10.08 -10.98 3.40
CA TYR A 83 8.88 -10.45 2.77
C TYR A 83 7.65 -10.72 3.63
N VAL A 84 6.64 -9.89 3.50
CA VAL A 84 5.28 -10.08 4.04
C VAL A 84 4.32 -9.75 2.92
N ALA A 85 3.63 -10.75 2.39
CA ALA A 85 2.86 -10.66 1.16
C ALA A 85 1.39 -11.03 1.34
N LYS A 86 0.54 -10.41 0.55
CA LYS A 86 -0.86 -10.78 0.33
C LYS A 86 -1.22 -10.72 -1.14
N GLY A 87 -2.13 -11.60 -1.55
CA GLY A 87 -2.57 -11.66 -2.94
C GLY A 87 -2.90 -13.07 -3.40
N PHE A 88 -2.70 -13.31 -4.68
CA PHE A 88 -3.13 -14.53 -5.35
C PHE A 88 -1.93 -15.30 -5.90
N GLY A 89 -1.96 -16.63 -5.77
CA GLY A 89 -0.87 -17.50 -6.24
C GLY A 89 0.38 -17.42 -5.36
N LEU A 90 0.21 -17.22 -4.07
CA LEU A 90 1.23 -17.34 -3.04
C LEU A 90 1.25 -18.77 -2.47
N ASP A 91 2.28 -19.11 -1.69
CA ASP A 91 2.44 -20.43 -1.07
C ASP A 91 1.40 -20.65 0.05
N ALA A 92 1.09 -19.63 0.83
CA ALA A 92 -0.02 -19.64 1.78
C ALA A 92 -1.36 -19.49 1.04
N LYS A 93 -2.36 -20.32 1.40
CA LYS A 93 -3.57 -20.48 0.58
C LYS A 93 -4.66 -19.44 0.76
N ASN A 94 -4.70 -18.77 1.93
CA ASN A 94 -5.80 -17.86 2.27
C ASN A 94 -5.38 -16.39 2.27
N THR A 95 -4.43 -16.03 1.38
CA THR A 95 -3.83 -14.69 1.30
C THR A 95 -4.60 -13.71 0.40
N ALA A 96 -5.70 -14.15 -0.20
CA ALA A 96 -6.46 -13.34 -1.15
C ALA A 96 -6.90 -11.99 -0.57
N TRP A 97 -6.92 -10.99 -1.42
CA TRP A 97 -7.50 -9.67 -1.13
C TRP A 97 -9.02 -9.75 -1.01
N LEU A 98 -9.64 -8.67 -0.54
CA LEU A 98 -11.09 -8.52 -0.45
C LEU A 98 -11.78 -8.52 -1.83
N VAL A 99 -11.06 -8.12 -2.89
CA VAL A 99 -11.54 -8.08 -4.27
C VAL A 99 -10.58 -8.87 -5.16
N LYS A 100 -11.11 -9.67 -6.09
CA LYS A 100 -10.27 -10.41 -7.03
C LYS A 100 -9.66 -9.47 -8.08
N PRO A 101 -8.38 -9.66 -8.46
CA PRO A 101 -7.72 -8.81 -9.46
C PRO A 101 -8.46 -8.73 -10.80
N GLU A 102 -9.07 -9.84 -11.25
CA GLU A 102 -9.83 -9.91 -12.49
C GLU A 102 -11.17 -9.14 -12.46
N ASP A 103 -11.68 -8.84 -11.27
CA ASP A 103 -12.92 -8.07 -11.07
C ASP A 103 -12.66 -6.55 -10.96
N ILE A 104 -11.40 -6.13 -11.01
CA ILE A 104 -10.98 -4.72 -10.89
C ILE A 104 -10.85 -4.09 -12.28
N ASP A 105 -11.51 -2.96 -12.47
CA ASP A 105 -11.27 -2.08 -13.63
C ASP A 105 -10.03 -1.21 -13.38
N TRP A 106 -8.85 -1.78 -13.64
CA TRP A 106 -7.55 -1.17 -13.36
C TRP A 106 -7.35 0.18 -14.04
N ALA A 107 -8.02 0.45 -15.15
CA ALA A 107 -7.94 1.72 -15.85
C ALA A 107 -8.52 2.92 -15.08
N LYS A 108 -9.23 2.65 -13.99
CA LYS A 108 -9.78 3.70 -13.10
C LYS A 108 -8.82 4.18 -12.03
N TYR A 109 -7.69 3.51 -11.87
CA TYR A 109 -6.75 3.76 -10.78
C TYR A 109 -5.36 4.09 -11.32
N GLU A 110 -4.63 4.92 -10.59
CA GLU A 110 -3.29 5.37 -10.96
C GLU A 110 -2.22 5.00 -9.92
N ALA A 111 -2.63 4.53 -8.74
CA ALA A 111 -1.73 4.25 -7.63
C ALA A 111 -2.24 3.14 -6.70
N PHE A 112 -1.31 2.47 -6.01
CA PHE A 112 -1.59 1.89 -4.71
C PHE A 112 -1.43 2.93 -3.61
N SER A 113 -2.16 2.76 -2.52
CA SER A 113 -1.89 3.45 -1.28
C SER A 113 -2.08 2.52 -0.08
N PHE A 114 -1.41 2.82 1.03
CA PHE A 114 -1.60 2.13 2.29
C PHE A 114 -1.25 3.05 3.46
N CYS A 115 -1.78 2.74 4.64
CA CYS A 115 -1.41 3.41 5.88
C CYS A 115 -0.31 2.60 6.59
N VAL A 116 0.74 3.27 7.03
CA VAL A 116 1.83 2.69 7.81
C VAL A 116 2.10 3.51 9.06
N TYR A 117 2.28 2.84 10.19
CA TYR A 117 2.70 3.46 11.45
C TYR A 117 4.20 3.30 11.60
N GLY A 118 4.90 4.43 11.57
CA GLY A 118 6.35 4.53 11.69
C GLY A 118 6.81 5.02 13.05
N SER A 119 8.10 4.86 13.28
CA SER A 119 8.80 5.28 14.51
C SER A 119 9.98 6.24 14.27
N ASP A 120 10.07 6.80 13.06
CA ASP A 120 11.19 7.62 12.59
C ASP A 120 12.53 6.84 12.59
N SER A 121 12.47 5.54 12.31
CA SER A 121 13.63 4.64 12.36
C SER A 121 14.64 4.86 11.23
N LYS A 122 14.26 5.59 10.18
CA LYS A 122 15.01 5.78 8.92
C LYS A 122 15.16 4.49 8.11
N THR A 123 14.45 3.44 8.47
CA THR A 123 14.45 2.19 7.70
C THR A 123 13.87 2.44 6.30
N GLN A 124 14.61 1.96 5.31
CA GLN A 124 14.09 1.85 3.94
C GLN A 124 13.18 0.64 3.85
N VAL A 125 12.00 0.81 3.27
CA VAL A 125 11.02 -0.26 3.10
C VAL A 125 10.62 -0.31 1.63
N ALA A 126 10.70 -1.50 1.05
CA ALA A 126 10.15 -1.75 -0.27
C ALA A 126 8.65 -2.12 -0.15
N PHE A 127 7.85 -1.54 -1.00
CA PHE A 127 6.52 -2.02 -1.36
C PHE A 127 6.61 -2.59 -2.77
N ASP A 128 6.58 -3.91 -2.85
CA ASP A 128 6.68 -4.60 -4.12
C ASP A 128 5.29 -5.08 -4.57
N ILE A 129 5.10 -5.15 -5.88
CA ILE A 129 3.92 -5.73 -6.51
C ILE A 129 4.34 -6.78 -7.52
N LYS A 130 3.51 -7.80 -7.71
CA LYS A 130 3.67 -8.80 -8.75
C LYS A 130 2.57 -8.65 -9.78
N ASP A 131 2.94 -8.46 -11.01
CA ASP A 131 2.04 -8.23 -12.13
C ASP A 131 1.47 -9.52 -12.75
N SER A 132 0.73 -9.41 -13.85
CA SER A 132 0.15 -10.56 -14.53
C SER A 132 1.18 -11.42 -15.26
N GLY A 133 2.31 -10.84 -15.68
CA GLY A 133 3.48 -11.51 -16.23
C GLY A 133 4.39 -12.18 -15.20
N ASN A 134 4.04 -12.07 -13.92
CA ASN A 134 4.81 -12.50 -12.75
C ASN A 134 6.10 -11.72 -12.52
N GLU A 135 6.30 -10.58 -13.18
CA GLU A 135 7.40 -9.67 -12.85
C GLU A 135 7.15 -8.99 -11.50
N MET A 136 8.23 -8.82 -10.75
CA MET A 136 8.23 -8.07 -9.50
C MET A 136 8.66 -6.63 -9.76
N TRP A 137 7.87 -5.71 -9.23
CA TRP A 137 8.06 -4.26 -9.35
C TRP A 137 8.17 -3.66 -7.97
N ARG A 138 9.03 -2.67 -7.78
CA ARG A 138 9.39 -2.10 -6.49
C ARG A 138 9.16 -0.61 -6.40
N PHE A 139 8.49 -0.18 -5.33
CA PHE A 139 8.43 1.19 -4.87
C PHE A 139 9.13 1.28 -3.50
N MET A 140 9.96 2.31 -3.28
CA MET A 140 10.69 2.51 -2.03
C MET A 140 10.12 3.67 -1.23
N PHE A 141 9.99 3.49 0.09
CA PHE A 141 9.72 4.58 1.02
C PHE A 141 10.62 4.46 2.26
N GLU A 142 10.76 5.58 2.99
CA GLU A 142 11.55 5.65 4.22
C GLU A 142 10.63 5.88 5.41
N ASP A 143 10.86 5.14 6.51
CA ASP A 143 10.26 5.41 7.82
C ASP A 143 10.90 6.66 8.45
N ASN A 144 10.58 7.84 7.91
CA ASN A 144 11.06 9.15 8.35
C ASN A 144 9.98 9.98 9.07
N PHE A 145 9.04 9.31 9.72
CA PHE A 145 7.91 9.91 10.42
C PHE A 145 7.54 9.10 11.66
N THR A 146 6.79 9.71 12.56
CA THR A 146 6.23 9.03 13.74
C THR A 146 4.71 9.00 13.65
N GLY A 147 4.11 7.85 13.95
CA GLY A 147 2.67 7.65 13.88
C GLY A 147 2.19 7.24 12.49
N TRP A 148 0.88 7.32 12.26
CA TRP A 148 0.27 6.91 11.00
C TRP A 148 0.55 7.89 9.86
N LYS A 149 0.94 7.36 8.72
CA LYS A 149 1.12 8.08 7.47
C LYS A 149 0.56 7.27 6.31
N LYS A 150 -0.19 7.91 5.42
CA LYS A 150 -0.58 7.33 4.15
C LYS A 150 0.57 7.46 3.15
N ILE A 151 0.98 6.35 2.57
CA ILE A 151 1.95 6.29 1.47
C ILE A 151 1.15 6.07 0.19
N VAL A 152 1.41 6.88 -0.83
CA VAL A 152 0.82 6.74 -2.16
C VAL A 152 1.93 6.32 -3.11
N CYS A 153 1.69 5.24 -3.86
CA CYS A 153 2.64 4.59 -4.75
C CYS A 153 2.09 4.62 -6.19
N PRO A 154 2.33 5.70 -6.96
CA PRO A 154 1.86 5.79 -8.35
C PRO A 154 2.41 4.62 -9.19
N PHE A 155 1.60 4.06 -10.09
CA PHE A 155 2.03 2.94 -10.93
C PHE A 155 3.28 3.24 -11.75
N ASN A 156 3.40 4.47 -12.24
CA ASN A 156 4.56 4.92 -13.00
C ASN A 156 5.83 5.19 -12.16
N ALA A 157 5.74 5.08 -10.83
CA ALA A 157 6.88 5.22 -9.92
C ALA A 157 7.48 3.86 -9.50
N PHE A 158 6.84 2.76 -9.89
CA PHE A 158 7.43 1.45 -9.68
C PHE A 158 8.54 1.18 -10.69
N LEU A 159 9.61 0.58 -10.23
CA LEU A 159 10.73 0.12 -11.05
C LEU A 159 10.77 -1.41 -11.04
N VAL A 160 11.17 -2.02 -12.15
CA VAL A 160 11.43 -3.47 -12.20
C VAL A 160 12.44 -3.81 -11.12
N ARG A 161 12.13 -4.84 -10.33
CA ARG A 161 13.04 -5.32 -9.29
C ARG A 161 14.25 -6.01 -9.93
N ASP A 162 15.47 -5.54 -9.63
CA ASP A 162 16.71 -5.95 -10.25
C ASP A 162 17.53 -6.96 -9.43
N ASP A 163 17.16 -7.13 -8.14
CA ASP A 163 17.86 -8.03 -7.22
C ASP A 163 17.28 -9.45 -7.23
N TRP A 164 16.05 -9.62 -7.65
CA TRP A 164 15.39 -10.94 -7.76
C TRP A 164 14.11 -10.86 -8.61
N GLN A 165 13.90 -11.88 -9.41
CA GLN A 165 12.66 -12.12 -10.15
C GLN A 165 12.25 -13.60 -10.02
N PRO A 166 10.93 -13.93 -10.04
CA PRO A 166 10.47 -15.31 -10.16
C PRO A 166 10.97 -15.97 -11.45
N ASP A 167 11.25 -17.28 -11.40
CA ASP A 167 11.71 -18.05 -12.57
C ASP A 167 10.73 -18.01 -13.76
N ASN A 168 9.45 -17.78 -13.47
CA ASN A 168 8.37 -17.70 -14.46
C ASN A 168 7.94 -16.26 -14.78
N ALA A 169 8.75 -15.28 -14.42
CA ALA A 169 8.53 -13.90 -14.85
C ALA A 169 8.76 -13.78 -16.36
N ASP A 170 7.94 -13.00 -17.05
CA ASP A 170 8.08 -12.84 -18.52
C ASP A 170 9.22 -11.89 -18.91
N ASN A 171 9.75 -11.12 -17.94
CA ASN A 171 10.89 -10.22 -18.08
C ASN A 171 10.76 -9.23 -19.26
N ASN A 172 9.53 -8.76 -19.50
CA ASN A 172 9.24 -7.84 -20.61
C ASN A 172 9.43 -6.36 -20.23
N MET A 173 9.68 -6.07 -18.93
CA MET A 173 9.86 -4.72 -18.37
C MET A 173 8.66 -3.80 -18.61
N THR A 174 7.48 -4.37 -18.69
CA THR A 174 6.19 -3.67 -18.82
C THR A 174 5.32 -4.05 -17.64
N LEU A 175 4.78 -3.06 -16.93
CA LEU A 175 3.86 -3.32 -15.82
C LEU A 175 2.51 -3.80 -16.38
N ASP A 176 2.27 -5.09 -16.30
CA ASP A 176 1.10 -5.78 -16.87
C ASP A 176 -0.01 -5.96 -15.84
N PHE A 177 -1.21 -5.51 -16.18
CA PHE A 177 -2.37 -5.71 -15.34
C PHE A 177 -3.13 -6.99 -15.68
N PRO A 178 -3.80 -7.62 -14.72
CA PRO A 178 -3.99 -7.21 -13.32
C PRO A 178 -2.75 -7.47 -12.45
N ILE A 179 -2.53 -6.61 -11.44
CA ILE A 179 -1.60 -6.92 -10.37
C ILE A 179 -2.20 -8.01 -9.49
N LYS A 180 -1.38 -8.97 -9.04
CA LYS A 180 -1.84 -10.16 -8.31
C LYS A 180 -1.43 -10.20 -6.84
N VAL A 181 -0.31 -9.56 -6.49
CA VAL A 181 0.30 -9.61 -5.16
C VAL A 181 0.84 -8.23 -4.81
N PHE A 182 0.77 -7.87 -3.56
CA PHE A 182 1.65 -6.87 -2.96
C PHE A 182 2.44 -7.48 -1.80
N GLN A 183 3.61 -6.92 -1.51
CA GLN A 183 4.41 -7.28 -0.35
C GLN A 183 5.13 -6.09 0.26
N PHE A 184 5.37 -6.17 1.57
CA PHE A 184 6.23 -5.26 2.31
C PHE A 184 7.57 -5.95 2.60
N GLU A 185 8.67 -5.25 2.36
CA GLU A 185 10.02 -5.75 2.56
C GLU A 185 10.88 -4.68 3.24
N PRO A 186 11.02 -4.67 4.58
CA PRO A 186 12.05 -3.89 5.24
C PRO A 186 13.42 -4.25 4.69
N ARG A 187 14.21 -3.24 4.30
CA ARG A 187 15.50 -3.45 3.62
C ARG A 187 16.62 -3.81 4.60
N PRO A 188 17.70 -4.49 4.13
CA PRO A 188 18.80 -4.95 4.97
C PRO A 188 19.42 -3.89 5.87
N GLN A 189 20.00 -4.35 7.00
CA GLN A 189 20.63 -3.56 8.06
C GLN A 189 19.66 -2.72 8.89
N ALA A 190 18.43 -3.22 9.05
CA ALA A 190 17.42 -2.59 9.88
C ALA A 190 16.69 -3.61 10.75
N GLN A 191 16.32 -3.22 11.96
CA GLN A 191 15.47 -4.00 12.85
C GLN A 191 14.38 -3.11 13.45
N GLY A 192 13.21 -3.68 13.69
CA GLY A 192 12.14 -2.89 14.26
C GLY A 192 10.76 -3.51 14.12
N THR A 193 9.77 -2.65 14.24
CA THR A 193 8.37 -3.00 14.07
C THR A 193 7.68 -1.89 13.28
N LEU A 194 6.93 -2.29 12.25
CA LEU A 194 6.03 -1.44 11.49
C LEU A 194 4.61 -2.01 11.57
N TYR A 195 3.61 -1.15 11.41
CA TYR A 195 2.21 -1.57 11.34
C TYR A 195 1.63 -1.08 10.04
N PHE A 196 0.89 -1.95 9.35
CA PHE A 196 0.27 -1.64 8.06
C PHE A 196 -1.23 -1.80 8.14
N ASP A 197 -1.94 -0.92 7.46
CA ASP A 197 -3.40 -0.92 7.41
C ASP A 197 -3.88 -0.34 6.07
N ARG A 198 -5.08 -0.72 5.64
CA ARG A 198 -5.79 -0.17 4.48
C ARG A 198 -4.95 -0.07 3.21
N VAL A 199 -4.74 -1.20 2.55
CA VAL A 199 -4.18 -1.20 1.19
C VAL A 199 -5.31 -0.93 0.20
N GLU A 200 -5.18 0.12 -0.61
CA GLU A 200 -6.21 0.63 -1.51
C GLU A 200 -5.63 0.92 -2.90
N LEU A 201 -6.49 0.96 -3.92
CA LEU A 201 -6.21 1.59 -5.22
C LEU A 201 -6.82 2.99 -5.26
N GLU A 202 -6.11 3.95 -5.88
CA GLU A 202 -6.50 5.35 -6.07
C GLU A 202 -6.43 5.79 -7.51
#